data_9f52331ce3afd4dffcba06bc7f661d9a
#
_entry.id   9f52331ce3afd4dffcba06bc7f661d9a
#
_cell.length_a   1.000
_cell.length_b   1.000
_cell.length_c   1.000
_cell.angle_alpha   90.00
_cell.angle_beta   90.00
_cell.angle_gamma   90.00
#
_symmetry.space_group_name_H-M   'P 1'
#
loop_
_entity.id
_entity.type
_entity.pdbx_description
1 polymer ?
#
loop_
_entity_poly.entity_id
_entity_poly.type
_entity_poly.pdbx_seq_one_letter_code
_entity_poly.pdbx_strand_id
1 'polypeptide(L)'
;MSTLIMGAKRLVGIIGDGPWKTPAFESLAAAVAAAITDGRLPVGARLPSERELASATGLSRTTTGRAYAQLREQEYILTRRGSGSVVQLPSVPGGRIDHLLSPAGADETEIDLTCTAPFAAPDILDAYDRALTRLGAYLPGTGYYPSGLPVLREIIADRYTRRGAPTDPDQILITSGALGGAAIAVRALLDGGARFGGARSTSRVLVESPTYPNAIATLEGAGATLVTYPLEFGPQGHHWNIDAMDQLMGQMRPRSAYLIPDFHNPTGALLPEDRRRDLAEALRRHRVVPVFDESLVELGLEGDAVPTPMSALIPDSVTVGSVSKVYWGGLRIGWMRIPRHRVDHFASSRLGLDLGAPVLEQLVTVELMENHDAIVADCRSRLRAARDQLAAQVRSWLPEWKLIVPAGGMALWAELPEARSGVLSIAARNHGLRLVAGPNFAPAGGLDRWVRLPYTVTESELEEVGPRLAAAWEEAKSMNGRGPTDRARIVA
;
A
#
# COMPACT_ATOMS: atom_id res chain seq x y z
N MET A 1 7.43 0.41 -30.55
CA MET A 1 6.54 -0.08 -29.48
C MET A 1 5.18 -0.39 -30.06
N SER A 2 4.64 -1.58 -29.84
CA SER A 2 3.29 -1.92 -30.30
C SER A 2 2.30 -1.30 -29.35
N THR A 3 1.59 -0.26 -29.76
CA THR A 3 0.53 0.38 -29.00
C THR A 3 -0.62 -0.63 -28.84
N LEU A 4 -1.04 -0.89 -27.59
CA LEU A 4 -2.22 -1.73 -27.32
C LEU A 4 -3.47 -1.11 -28.01
N ILE A 5 -4.07 -1.82 -28.95
CA ILE A 5 -5.27 -1.34 -29.63
C ILE A 5 -6.50 -1.88 -28.90
N MET A 6 -7.27 -0.96 -28.29
CA MET A 6 -8.50 -1.29 -27.59
C MET A 6 -9.66 -1.38 -28.59
N GLY A 7 -10.23 -2.58 -28.78
CA GLY A 7 -11.44 -2.75 -29.60
C GLY A 7 -12.69 -2.20 -28.93
N ALA A 8 -13.65 -1.65 -29.68
CA ALA A 8 -14.86 -1.03 -29.15
C ALA A 8 -15.68 -1.97 -28.24
N LYS A 9 -15.81 -3.25 -28.59
CA LYS A 9 -16.50 -4.25 -27.75
C LYS A 9 -15.78 -4.50 -26.43
N ARG A 10 -14.44 -4.54 -26.44
CA ARG A 10 -13.64 -4.71 -25.22
C ARG A 10 -13.76 -3.47 -24.32
N LEU A 11 -13.74 -2.27 -24.91
CA LEU A 11 -13.94 -1.04 -24.15
C LEU A 11 -15.31 -1.02 -23.48
N VAL A 12 -16.39 -1.35 -24.21
CA VAL A 12 -17.75 -1.44 -23.63
C VAL A 12 -17.81 -2.48 -22.52
N GLY A 13 -17.12 -3.62 -22.64
CA GLY A 13 -17.03 -4.60 -21.56
C GLY A 13 -16.35 -4.08 -20.30
N ILE A 14 -15.46 -3.08 -20.43
CA ILE A 14 -14.76 -2.44 -19.30
C ILE A 14 -15.60 -1.35 -18.64
N ILE A 15 -16.29 -0.51 -19.46
CA ILE A 15 -17.02 0.67 -18.97
C ILE A 15 -18.53 0.40 -18.76
N GLY A 16 -19.03 -0.79 -19.16
CA GLY A 16 -20.46 -1.11 -19.19
C GLY A 16 -21.15 -0.66 -20.47
N ASP A 17 -22.34 -1.21 -20.73
CA ASP A 17 -23.16 -0.95 -21.91
C ASP A 17 -24.35 0.01 -21.66
N GLY A 18 -24.35 0.67 -20.51
CA GLY A 18 -25.39 1.60 -20.06
C GLY A 18 -26.33 0.98 -19.02
N PRO A 19 -27.46 1.62 -18.69
CA PRO A 19 -28.03 2.82 -19.34
C PRO A 19 -27.22 4.11 -19.04
N TRP A 20 -26.99 4.92 -20.09
CA TRP A 20 -26.28 6.19 -19.97
C TRP A 20 -27.23 7.28 -19.42
N LYS A 21 -26.83 7.88 -18.27
CA LYS A 21 -27.56 9.01 -17.68
C LYS A 21 -27.55 10.23 -18.64
N THR A 22 -28.51 11.09 -18.52
CA THR A 22 -28.58 12.32 -19.31
C THR A 22 -27.81 13.45 -18.61
N PRO A 23 -26.86 14.13 -19.30
CA PRO A 23 -26.54 13.98 -20.73
C PRO A 23 -25.60 12.78 -20.97
N ALA A 24 -25.92 11.94 -21.93
CA ALA A 24 -25.24 10.67 -22.20
C ALA A 24 -23.73 10.81 -22.51
N PHE A 25 -23.29 11.93 -23.10
CA PHE A 25 -21.87 12.15 -23.37
C PHE A 25 -21.05 12.34 -22.10
N GLU A 26 -21.59 12.98 -21.06
CA GLU A 26 -20.93 13.14 -19.76
C GLU A 26 -20.83 11.80 -19.04
N SER A 27 -21.91 11.03 -19.04
CA SER A 27 -21.94 9.69 -18.45
C SER A 27 -20.93 8.75 -19.12
N LEU A 28 -20.82 8.80 -20.46
CA LEU A 28 -19.82 8.01 -21.19
C LEU A 28 -18.40 8.49 -20.89
N ALA A 29 -18.15 9.80 -20.87
CA ALA A 29 -16.83 10.34 -20.55
C ALA A 29 -16.41 9.97 -19.12
N ALA A 30 -17.32 10.09 -18.15
CA ALA A 30 -17.07 9.71 -16.76
C ALA A 30 -16.74 8.22 -16.63
N ALA A 31 -17.46 7.33 -17.31
CA ALA A 31 -17.20 5.89 -17.29
C ALA A 31 -15.81 5.54 -17.87
N VAL A 32 -15.40 6.22 -18.96
CA VAL A 32 -14.07 6.04 -19.54
C VAL A 32 -12.99 6.62 -18.62
N ALA A 33 -13.20 7.82 -18.07
CA ALA A 33 -12.26 8.44 -17.12
C ALA A 33 -12.07 7.59 -15.87
N ALA A 34 -13.16 7.06 -15.30
CA ALA A 34 -13.09 6.13 -14.18
C ALA A 34 -12.28 4.88 -14.53
N ALA A 35 -12.54 4.26 -15.69
CA ALA A 35 -11.80 3.08 -16.13
C ALA A 35 -10.29 3.35 -16.35
N ILE A 36 -9.92 4.57 -16.73
CA ILE A 36 -8.52 5.01 -16.82
C ILE A 36 -7.92 5.18 -15.41
N THR A 37 -8.65 5.90 -14.55
CA THR A 37 -8.20 6.24 -13.21
C THR A 37 -7.99 5.00 -12.34
N ASP A 38 -8.84 3.99 -12.47
CA ASP A 38 -8.77 2.74 -11.71
C ASP A 38 -7.89 1.64 -12.37
N GLY A 39 -7.21 1.97 -13.48
CA GLY A 39 -6.28 1.09 -14.18
C GLY A 39 -6.92 -0.02 -15.02
N ARG A 40 -8.26 -0.10 -15.11
CA ARG A 40 -8.96 -1.05 -16.00
C ARG A 40 -8.71 -0.76 -17.48
N LEU A 41 -8.44 0.51 -17.80
CA LEU A 41 -8.07 0.96 -19.12
C LEU A 41 -6.64 1.50 -19.09
N PRO A 42 -5.65 0.74 -19.62
CA PRO A 42 -4.23 1.08 -19.43
C PRO A 42 -3.83 2.39 -20.12
N VAL A 43 -2.94 3.14 -19.48
CA VAL A 43 -2.26 4.30 -20.07
C VAL A 43 -1.48 3.83 -21.31
N GLY A 44 -1.48 4.64 -22.38
CA GLY A 44 -0.88 4.26 -23.65
C GLY A 44 -1.77 3.41 -24.56
N ALA A 45 -2.91 2.89 -24.09
CA ALA A 45 -3.84 2.17 -24.93
C ALA A 45 -4.49 3.10 -25.97
N ARG A 46 -4.56 2.65 -27.23
CA ARG A 46 -5.26 3.35 -28.30
C ARG A 46 -6.75 3.02 -28.23
N LEU A 47 -7.58 4.02 -28.01
CA LEU A 47 -9.03 3.89 -28.01
C LEU A 47 -9.60 3.63 -29.42
N PRO A 48 -10.78 2.98 -29.52
CA PRO A 48 -11.49 2.86 -30.77
C PRO A 48 -11.86 4.25 -31.32
N SER A 49 -12.10 4.34 -32.60
CA SER A 49 -12.61 5.58 -33.19
C SER A 49 -13.98 5.94 -32.61
N GLU A 50 -14.31 7.23 -32.61
CA GLU A 50 -15.64 7.73 -32.20
C GLU A 50 -16.79 7.00 -32.92
N ARG A 51 -16.57 6.61 -34.18
CA ARG A 51 -17.55 5.84 -34.98
C ARG A 51 -17.73 4.42 -34.47
N GLU A 52 -16.62 3.74 -34.13
CA GLU A 52 -16.65 2.37 -33.63
C GLU A 52 -17.28 2.30 -32.25
N LEU A 53 -16.93 3.27 -31.37
CA LEU A 53 -17.53 3.34 -30.05
C LEU A 53 -19.03 3.70 -30.10
N ALA A 54 -19.43 4.64 -30.97
CA ALA A 54 -20.83 4.96 -31.18
C ALA A 54 -21.66 3.73 -31.59
N SER A 55 -21.11 2.92 -32.52
CA SER A 55 -21.76 1.68 -32.95
C SER A 55 -21.83 0.62 -31.82
N ALA A 56 -20.84 0.56 -30.95
CA ALA A 56 -20.80 -0.43 -29.87
C ALA A 56 -21.67 -0.05 -28.65
N THR A 57 -21.85 1.24 -28.38
CA THR A 57 -22.65 1.75 -27.24
C THR A 57 -24.09 2.07 -27.62
N GLY A 58 -24.43 2.05 -28.92
CA GLY A 58 -25.76 2.49 -29.43
C GLY A 58 -25.99 4.01 -29.37
N LEU A 59 -24.95 4.79 -29.03
CA LEU A 59 -25.04 6.25 -28.97
C LEU A 59 -24.80 6.91 -30.32
N SER A 60 -25.22 8.20 -30.45
CA SER A 60 -24.96 8.97 -31.66
C SER A 60 -23.45 9.30 -31.78
N ARG A 61 -22.96 9.50 -33.01
CA ARG A 61 -21.58 9.95 -33.26
C ARG A 61 -21.30 11.30 -32.60
N THR A 62 -22.29 12.19 -32.58
CA THR A 62 -22.18 13.49 -31.92
C THR A 62 -22.01 13.33 -30.41
N THR A 63 -22.74 12.43 -29.78
CA THR A 63 -22.61 12.12 -28.34
C THR A 63 -21.21 11.57 -28.01
N THR A 64 -20.78 10.57 -28.81
CA THR A 64 -19.45 9.97 -28.60
C THR A 64 -18.31 10.96 -28.88
N GLY A 65 -18.44 11.81 -29.93
CA GLY A 65 -17.47 12.86 -30.21
C GLY A 65 -17.37 13.89 -29.09
N ARG A 66 -18.51 14.27 -28.46
CA ARG A 66 -18.51 15.16 -27.28
C ARG A 66 -17.86 14.51 -26.08
N ALA A 67 -18.10 13.21 -25.84
CA ALA A 67 -17.41 12.47 -24.78
C ALA A 67 -15.88 12.46 -24.98
N TYR A 68 -15.43 12.20 -26.21
CA TYR A 68 -13.99 12.26 -26.53
C TYR A 68 -13.43 13.69 -26.43
N ALA A 69 -14.19 14.72 -26.76
CA ALA A 69 -13.79 16.11 -26.58
C ALA A 69 -13.61 16.44 -25.11
N GLN A 70 -14.53 16.03 -24.25
CA GLN A 70 -14.46 16.19 -22.81
C GLN A 70 -13.26 15.45 -22.20
N LEU A 71 -13.01 14.19 -22.61
CA LEU A 71 -11.86 13.43 -22.16
C LEU A 71 -10.52 14.08 -22.57
N ARG A 72 -10.47 14.73 -23.76
CA ARG A 72 -9.28 15.53 -24.15
C ARG A 72 -9.11 16.77 -23.31
N GLU A 73 -10.20 17.50 -23.05
CA GLU A 73 -10.19 18.70 -22.22
C GLU A 73 -9.76 18.38 -20.78
N GLN A 74 -10.15 17.23 -20.26
CA GLN A 74 -9.78 16.72 -18.95
C GLN A 74 -8.44 15.97 -18.96
N GLU A 75 -7.70 15.99 -20.07
CA GLU A 75 -6.38 15.35 -20.24
C GLU A 75 -6.35 13.82 -20.05
N TYR A 76 -7.48 13.12 -20.11
CA TYR A 76 -7.51 11.65 -20.04
C TYR A 76 -7.14 10.98 -21.36
N ILE A 77 -7.19 11.68 -22.47
CA ILE A 77 -6.77 11.17 -23.78
C ILE A 77 -5.99 12.22 -24.58
N LEU A 78 -4.97 11.78 -25.29
CA LEU A 78 -4.22 12.57 -26.26
C LEU A 78 -4.56 12.12 -27.67
N THR A 79 -4.98 13.03 -28.54
CA THR A 79 -5.26 12.72 -29.94
C THR A 79 -4.15 13.23 -30.83
N ARG A 80 -3.47 12.33 -31.56
CA ARG A 80 -2.46 12.67 -32.57
C ARG A 80 -3.02 12.43 -33.96
N ARG A 81 -2.77 13.36 -34.89
CA ARG A 81 -3.18 13.19 -36.31
C ARG A 81 -2.62 11.89 -36.88
N GLY A 82 -3.50 11.01 -37.37
CA GLY A 82 -3.12 9.70 -37.95
C GLY A 82 -2.96 8.57 -36.95
N SER A 83 -2.80 8.83 -35.63
CA SER A 83 -2.57 7.78 -34.63
C SER A 83 -3.78 7.47 -33.74
N GLY A 84 -4.87 8.27 -33.84
CA GLY A 84 -6.07 8.11 -33.02
C GLY A 84 -5.94 8.73 -31.62
N SER A 85 -6.87 8.37 -30.72
CA SER A 85 -6.87 8.82 -29.33
C SER A 85 -6.18 7.78 -28.45
N VAL A 86 -5.20 8.22 -27.69
CA VAL A 86 -4.39 7.39 -26.78
C VAL A 86 -4.69 7.80 -25.34
N VAL A 87 -4.89 6.83 -24.50
CA VAL A 87 -5.16 7.00 -23.05
C VAL A 87 -3.93 7.60 -22.36
N GLN A 88 -4.16 8.60 -21.54
CA GLN A 88 -3.18 9.16 -20.61
C GLN A 88 -3.86 9.49 -19.27
N LEU A 89 -3.07 9.72 -18.25
CA LEU A 89 -3.56 10.34 -17.01
C LEU A 89 -3.39 11.86 -17.10
N PRO A 90 -4.31 12.63 -16.51
CA PRO A 90 -4.14 14.08 -16.39
C PRO A 90 -2.82 14.41 -15.71
N SER A 91 -2.12 15.42 -16.24
CA SER A 91 -0.86 15.88 -15.66
C SER A 91 -1.11 16.45 -14.27
N VAL A 92 -0.62 15.80 -13.24
CA VAL A 92 -0.58 16.38 -11.89
C VAL A 92 0.65 17.28 -11.82
N PRO A 93 0.52 18.57 -11.48
CA PRO A 93 1.69 19.40 -11.26
C PRO A 93 2.51 18.87 -10.09
N GLY A 94 3.57 18.12 -10.37
CA GLY A 94 4.48 17.57 -9.37
C GLY A 94 5.61 18.55 -9.04
N GLY A 95 5.80 18.85 -7.75
CA GLY A 95 6.99 19.57 -7.29
C GLY A 95 8.23 18.65 -7.23
N ARG A 96 9.42 19.23 -7.13
CA ARG A 96 10.72 18.51 -7.08
C ARG A 96 10.82 17.45 -5.96
N ILE A 97 9.99 17.55 -4.92
CA ILE A 97 9.95 16.61 -3.79
C ILE A 97 9.16 15.32 -4.17
N ASP A 98 8.19 15.44 -5.08
CA ASP A 98 7.37 14.31 -5.50
C ASP A 98 8.15 13.27 -6.30
N HIS A 99 9.32 13.64 -6.88
CA HIS A 99 10.22 12.68 -7.53
C HIS A 99 10.83 11.63 -6.60
N LEU A 100 10.73 11.79 -5.28
CA LEU A 100 11.17 10.77 -4.31
C LEU A 100 10.16 9.62 -4.16
N LEU A 101 8.88 9.90 -4.46
CA LEU A 101 7.76 8.96 -4.35
C LEU A 101 6.92 8.88 -5.62
N SER A 102 7.23 9.69 -6.63
CA SER A 102 6.39 9.79 -7.82
C SER A 102 6.43 8.49 -8.61
N PRO A 103 5.29 7.80 -8.73
CA PRO A 103 5.15 6.72 -9.69
C PRO A 103 5.19 7.24 -11.14
N ALA A 104 4.93 8.51 -11.36
CA ALA A 104 5.06 9.17 -12.64
C ALA A 104 6.32 10.05 -12.63
N GLY A 105 7.49 9.43 -12.69
CA GLY A 105 8.71 10.11 -13.10
C GLY A 105 8.51 10.74 -14.47
N ALA A 106 9.22 11.79 -14.77
CA ALA A 106 9.10 12.56 -15.99
C ALA A 106 9.43 11.77 -17.29
N ASP A 107 9.66 10.48 -17.21
CA ASP A 107 9.90 9.58 -18.32
C ASP A 107 8.80 8.53 -18.37
N GLU A 108 7.85 8.69 -19.32
CA GLU A 108 6.72 7.77 -19.56
C GLU A 108 7.15 6.31 -19.88
N THR A 109 8.45 6.04 -19.90
CA THR A 109 9.05 4.75 -20.21
C THR A 109 9.57 4.00 -18.99
N GLU A 110 9.63 4.65 -17.81
CA GLU A 110 10.17 4.05 -16.59
C GLU A 110 9.04 3.37 -15.77
N ILE A 111 9.25 2.10 -15.39
CA ILE A 111 8.33 1.34 -14.52
C ILE A 111 8.81 1.46 -13.07
N ASP A 112 7.96 1.99 -12.21
CA ASP A 112 8.29 2.21 -10.80
C ASP A 112 7.87 1.01 -9.92
N LEU A 113 8.83 0.17 -9.56
CA LEU A 113 8.68 -0.93 -8.60
C LEU A 113 9.16 -0.54 -7.18
N THR A 114 9.19 0.75 -6.85
CA THR A 114 9.54 1.20 -5.48
C THR A 114 8.31 1.32 -4.59
N CYS A 115 7.13 1.48 -5.18
CA CYS A 115 5.86 1.70 -4.48
C CYS A 115 4.99 0.43 -4.46
N THR A 116 4.38 0.12 -3.32
CA THR A 116 3.37 -0.93 -3.14
C THR A 116 2.01 -0.30 -2.86
N ALA A 117 1.49 0.49 -3.78
CA ALA A 117 0.18 1.12 -3.66
C ALA A 117 -0.72 0.69 -4.82
N PRO A 118 -1.95 0.22 -4.57
CA PRO A 118 -2.88 -0.10 -5.63
C PRO A 118 -3.39 1.18 -6.29
N PHE A 119 -3.92 1.04 -7.50
CA PHE A 119 -4.74 2.07 -8.12
C PHE A 119 -6.00 2.32 -7.29
N ALA A 120 -6.64 3.48 -7.53
CA ALA A 120 -7.87 3.83 -6.85
C ALA A 120 -8.97 2.76 -7.07
N ALA A 121 -9.77 2.52 -6.02
CA ALA A 121 -10.94 1.65 -6.13
C ALA A 121 -11.91 2.17 -7.22
N PRO A 122 -12.63 1.29 -7.94
CA PRO A 122 -13.52 1.70 -9.03
C PRO A 122 -14.54 2.78 -8.63
N ASP A 123 -15.09 2.69 -7.42
CA ASP A 123 -16.15 3.55 -6.93
C ASP A 123 -15.65 4.83 -6.24
N ILE A 124 -14.37 5.18 -6.37
CA ILE A 124 -13.75 6.28 -5.61
C ILE A 124 -14.40 7.63 -5.93
N LEU A 125 -14.68 7.92 -7.19
CA LEU A 125 -15.31 9.18 -7.60
C LEU A 125 -16.74 9.29 -7.09
N ASP A 126 -17.53 8.22 -7.20
CA ASP A 126 -18.89 8.17 -6.67
C ASP A 126 -18.91 8.32 -5.14
N ALA A 127 -17.90 7.79 -4.45
CA ALA A 127 -17.74 7.98 -3.00
C ALA A 127 -17.43 9.44 -2.65
N TYR A 128 -16.62 10.15 -3.46
CA TYR A 128 -16.38 11.59 -3.28
C TYR A 128 -17.66 12.39 -3.50
N ASP A 129 -18.45 12.10 -4.54
CA ASP A 129 -19.71 12.79 -4.81
C ASP A 129 -20.71 12.62 -3.66
N ARG A 130 -20.84 11.40 -3.12
CA ARG A 130 -21.70 11.16 -1.94
C ARG A 130 -21.16 11.85 -0.70
N ALA A 131 -19.86 11.81 -0.45
CA ALA A 131 -19.23 12.46 0.68
C ALA A 131 -19.42 14.00 0.66
N LEU A 132 -19.34 14.63 -0.52
CA LEU A 132 -19.59 16.06 -0.68
C LEU A 132 -21.01 16.46 -0.25
N THR A 133 -22.02 15.62 -0.49
CA THR A 133 -23.39 15.90 -0.03
C THR A 133 -23.51 15.92 1.50
N ARG A 134 -22.66 15.15 2.19
CA ARG A 134 -22.62 15.07 3.68
C ARG A 134 -21.75 16.15 4.32
N LEU A 135 -20.79 16.71 3.57
CA LEU A 135 -19.82 17.67 4.08
C LEU A 135 -20.49 18.92 4.66
N GLY A 136 -21.63 19.35 4.09
CA GLY A 136 -22.40 20.51 4.54
C GLY A 136 -22.72 20.50 6.03
N ALA A 137 -22.92 19.32 6.63
CA ALA A 137 -23.22 19.18 8.06
C ALA A 137 -22.02 19.53 8.97
N TYR A 138 -20.81 19.51 8.44
CA TYR A 138 -19.56 19.75 9.19
C TYR A 138 -19.01 21.18 9.02
N LEU A 139 -19.44 21.92 7.99
CA LEU A 139 -18.96 23.26 7.66
C LEU A 139 -19.25 24.31 8.74
N PRO A 140 -20.36 24.25 9.53
CA PRO A 140 -20.59 25.22 10.62
C PRO A 140 -19.60 25.07 11.78
N GLY A 141 -18.87 23.96 11.89
CA GLY A 141 -17.86 23.71 12.91
C GLY A 141 -16.47 24.20 12.52
N THR A 142 -15.51 24.02 13.42
CA THR A 142 -14.09 24.38 13.17
C THR A 142 -13.38 23.42 12.21
N GLY A 143 -13.97 22.26 11.90
CA GLY A 143 -13.36 21.20 11.08
C GLY A 143 -12.28 20.38 11.80
N TYR A 144 -11.93 20.70 13.03
CA TYR A 144 -10.96 19.94 13.81
C TYR A 144 -11.62 18.75 14.54
N TYR A 145 -11.22 17.55 14.15
CA TYR A 145 -11.62 16.29 14.76
C TYR A 145 -10.38 15.51 15.19
N PRO A 146 -9.75 15.82 16.32
CA PRO A 146 -8.48 15.20 16.73
C PRO A 146 -8.54 13.68 16.87
N SER A 147 -9.70 13.12 17.25
CA SER A 147 -9.89 11.66 17.29
C SER A 147 -10.47 11.10 16.00
N GLY A 148 -10.86 11.95 15.05
CA GLY A 148 -11.58 11.58 13.84
C GLY A 148 -13.10 11.66 13.99
N LEU A 149 -13.80 11.52 12.86
CA LEU A 149 -15.27 11.56 12.82
C LEU A 149 -15.87 10.39 13.60
N PRO A 150 -16.89 10.63 14.46
CA PRO A 150 -17.53 9.56 15.24
C PRO A 150 -18.01 8.39 14.37
N VAL A 151 -18.68 8.67 13.26
CA VAL A 151 -19.20 7.66 12.35
C VAL A 151 -18.10 6.74 11.80
N LEU A 152 -16.93 7.26 11.46
CA LEU A 152 -15.82 6.44 10.96
C LEU A 152 -15.21 5.60 12.09
N ARG A 153 -15.08 6.18 13.29
CA ARG A 153 -14.58 5.46 14.48
C ARG A 153 -15.50 4.29 14.85
N GLU A 154 -16.82 4.49 14.79
CA GLU A 154 -17.85 3.46 15.03
C GLU A 154 -17.71 2.30 14.03
N ILE A 155 -17.60 2.59 12.73
CA ILE A 155 -17.44 1.59 11.69
C ILE A 155 -16.17 0.76 11.92
N ILE A 156 -15.03 1.41 12.21
CA ILE A 156 -13.77 0.71 12.45
C ILE A 156 -13.83 -0.13 13.72
N ALA A 157 -14.40 0.39 14.81
CA ALA A 157 -14.55 -0.35 16.06
C ALA A 157 -15.43 -1.60 15.89
N ASP A 158 -16.52 -1.48 15.14
CA ASP A 158 -17.39 -2.60 14.81
C ASP A 158 -16.67 -3.68 13.99
N ARG A 159 -15.81 -3.28 13.04
CA ARG A 159 -14.99 -4.22 12.26
C ARG A 159 -14.03 -5.02 13.14
N TYR A 160 -13.35 -4.38 14.11
CA TYR A 160 -12.51 -5.10 15.08
C TYR A 160 -13.35 -6.05 15.95
N THR A 161 -14.50 -5.60 16.41
CA THR A 161 -15.42 -6.40 17.24
C THR A 161 -15.88 -7.65 16.49
N ARG A 162 -16.28 -7.51 15.22
CA ARG A 162 -16.65 -8.66 14.35
C ARG A 162 -15.51 -9.63 14.10
N ARG A 163 -14.25 -9.14 14.07
CA ARG A 163 -13.05 -9.98 13.96
C ARG A 163 -12.61 -10.61 15.30
N GLY A 164 -13.38 -10.48 16.37
CA GLY A 164 -13.11 -11.08 17.67
C GLY A 164 -12.27 -10.21 18.62
N ALA A 165 -12.04 -8.94 18.32
CA ALA A 165 -11.39 -7.97 19.21
C ALA A 165 -12.40 -6.90 19.66
N PRO A 166 -13.14 -7.10 20.76
CA PRO A 166 -14.09 -6.12 21.28
C PRO A 166 -13.45 -4.73 21.39
N THR A 167 -14.05 -3.74 20.74
CA THR A 167 -13.46 -2.40 20.61
C THR A 167 -14.54 -1.35 20.68
N ASP A 168 -14.36 -0.36 21.57
CA ASP A 168 -15.17 0.84 21.63
C ASP A 168 -14.71 1.88 20.60
N PRO A 169 -15.61 2.70 20.05
CA PRO A 169 -15.23 3.82 19.19
C PRO A 169 -14.20 4.76 19.83
N ASP A 170 -14.21 4.91 21.16
CA ASP A 170 -13.22 5.73 21.86
C ASP A 170 -11.80 5.19 21.86
N GLN A 171 -11.64 3.91 21.56
CA GLN A 171 -10.34 3.29 21.35
C GLN A 171 -9.75 3.52 19.94
N ILE A 172 -10.53 4.12 19.04
CA ILE A 172 -10.11 4.38 17.66
C ILE A 172 -9.70 5.84 17.50
N LEU A 173 -8.49 6.05 17.03
CA LEU A 173 -7.94 7.35 16.66
C LEU A 173 -7.66 7.36 15.16
N ILE A 174 -8.37 8.19 14.40
CA ILE A 174 -8.16 8.32 12.95
C ILE A 174 -6.88 9.11 12.69
N THR A 175 -6.03 8.62 11.78
CA THR A 175 -4.71 9.17 11.49
C THR A 175 -4.52 9.44 9.99
N SER A 176 -3.47 10.16 9.64
CA SER A 176 -3.07 10.41 8.24
C SER A 176 -2.32 9.19 7.66
N GLY A 177 -3.03 8.05 7.54
CA GLY A 177 -2.49 6.76 7.17
C GLY A 177 -1.82 6.00 8.33
N ALA A 178 -1.48 4.72 8.12
CA ALA A 178 -0.85 3.87 9.14
C ALA A 178 0.50 4.42 9.63
N LEU A 179 1.31 5.00 8.74
CA LEU A 179 2.61 5.58 9.11
C LEU A 179 2.44 6.74 10.11
N GLY A 180 1.41 7.58 9.93
CA GLY A 180 1.05 8.61 10.91
C GLY A 180 0.69 8.00 12.27
N GLY A 181 -0.07 6.90 12.26
CA GLY A 181 -0.37 6.11 13.46
C GLY A 181 0.89 5.54 14.12
N ALA A 182 1.79 4.95 13.33
CA ALA A 182 3.06 4.45 13.83
C ALA A 182 3.91 5.56 14.48
N ALA A 183 3.99 6.74 13.87
CA ALA A 183 4.72 7.89 14.42
C ALA A 183 4.15 8.35 15.77
N ILE A 184 2.81 8.41 15.88
CA ILE A 184 2.13 8.71 17.16
C ILE A 184 2.44 7.63 18.19
N ALA A 185 2.36 6.34 17.81
CA ALA A 185 2.61 5.22 18.70
C ALA A 185 4.04 5.25 19.26
N VAL A 186 5.01 5.43 18.39
CA VAL A 186 6.43 5.52 18.79
C VAL A 186 6.63 6.67 19.74
N ARG A 187 6.14 7.86 19.43
CA ARG A 187 6.24 9.03 20.29
C ARG A 187 5.60 8.76 21.66
N ALA A 188 4.38 8.23 21.70
CA ALA A 188 3.69 7.94 22.95
C ALA A 188 4.46 6.91 23.81
N LEU A 189 4.99 5.86 23.18
CA LEU A 189 5.72 4.80 23.89
C LEU A 189 7.13 5.22 24.34
N LEU A 190 7.78 6.14 23.63
CA LEU A 190 9.11 6.66 24.00
C LEU A 190 9.02 7.80 25.01
N ASP A 191 8.05 8.71 24.92
CA ASP A 191 7.87 9.85 25.85
C ASP A 191 7.46 9.41 27.26
N GLY A 192 6.85 8.24 27.42
CA GLY A 192 6.47 7.68 28.73
C GLY A 192 7.65 7.52 29.71
N GLY A 193 8.89 7.51 29.23
CA GLY A 193 10.09 7.51 30.07
C GLY A 193 10.50 8.88 30.63
N ALA A 194 10.23 9.95 29.89
CA ALA A 194 10.64 11.32 30.28
C ALA A 194 9.70 11.97 31.30
N ARG A 195 8.39 11.66 31.25
CA ARG A 195 7.39 12.24 32.17
C ARG A 195 7.44 11.67 33.61
N PHE A 196 8.08 10.51 33.80
CA PHE A 196 8.20 9.88 35.12
C PHE A 196 9.60 10.01 35.76
N GLY A 197 10.39 11.03 35.38
CA GLY A 197 11.66 11.36 36.06
C GLY A 197 12.79 10.36 35.84
N GLY A 198 12.65 9.42 34.93
CA GLY A 198 13.72 8.50 34.52
C GLY A 198 14.65 9.16 33.50
N ALA A 199 15.97 9.00 33.67
CA ALA A 199 16.95 9.35 32.64
C ALA A 199 16.44 8.79 31.27
N ARG A 200 16.75 9.47 30.14
CA ARG A 200 16.54 8.97 28.77
C ARG A 200 17.19 7.58 28.63
N SER A 201 16.51 6.56 29.14
CA SER A 201 16.86 5.17 28.87
C SER A 201 16.64 4.97 27.38
N THR A 202 17.67 4.54 26.67
CA THR A 202 17.59 4.14 25.27
C THR A 202 16.40 3.21 25.12
N SER A 203 15.32 3.72 24.51
CA SER A 203 14.08 2.96 24.37
C SER A 203 14.30 1.92 23.27
N ARG A 204 14.53 0.68 23.69
CA ARG A 204 14.69 -0.45 22.77
C ARG A 204 13.34 -0.85 22.21
N VAL A 205 13.28 -0.95 20.88
CA VAL A 205 12.11 -1.38 20.14
C VAL A 205 12.47 -2.62 19.34
N LEU A 206 11.76 -3.72 19.57
CA LEU A 206 11.91 -4.94 18.78
C LEU A 206 11.28 -4.73 17.40
N VAL A 207 12.00 -5.11 16.34
CA VAL A 207 11.53 -5.05 14.95
C VAL A 207 11.99 -6.28 14.18
N GLU A 208 11.21 -6.69 13.19
CA GLU A 208 11.60 -7.75 12.26
C GLU A 208 12.74 -7.28 11.34
N SER A 209 13.48 -8.24 10.79
CA SER A 209 14.47 -8.02 9.73
C SER A 209 14.32 -9.14 8.69
N PRO A 210 13.86 -8.83 7.46
CA PRO A 210 13.47 -7.50 6.95
C PRO A 210 12.25 -6.91 7.65
N THR A 211 12.01 -5.60 7.45
CA THR A 211 10.76 -4.92 7.82
C THR A 211 10.54 -3.66 6.98
N TYR A 212 9.44 -2.95 7.22
CA TYR A 212 9.04 -1.78 6.44
C TYR A 212 10.01 -0.60 6.60
N PRO A 213 10.66 -0.10 5.53
CA PRO A 213 11.71 0.92 5.61
C PRO A 213 11.27 2.23 6.29
N ASN A 214 10.03 2.68 6.02
CA ASN A 214 9.55 3.93 6.63
C ASN A 214 9.25 3.77 8.12
N ALA A 215 8.91 2.56 8.58
CA ALA A 215 8.83 2.29 10.01
C ALA A 215 10.22 2.34 10.66
N ILE A 216 11.25 1.77 10.03
CA ILE A 216 12.65 1.89 10.48
C ILE A 216 13.02 3.37 10.65
N ALA A 217 12.83 4.17 9.61
CA ALA A 217 13.14 5.61 9.62
C ALA A 217 12.36 6.37 10.72
N THR A 218 11.07 6.04 10.89
CA THR A 218 10.21 6.66 11.91
C THR A 218 10.70 6.34 13.32
N LEU A 219 11.05 5.08 13.59
CA LEU A 219 11.54 4.62 14.88
C LEU A 219 12.92 5.25 15.21
N GLU A 220 13.86 5.19 14.27
CA GLU A 220 15.19 5.78 14.41
C GLU A 220 15.11 7.31 14.57
N GLY A 221 14.29 7.99 13.76
CA GLY A 221 14.06 9.42 13.85
C GLY A 221 13.46 9.89 15.19
N ALA A 222 12.71 9.02 15.85
CA ALA A 222 12.19 9.26 17.21
C ALA A 222 13.22 8.92 18.30
N GLY A 223 14.42 8.44 17.97
CA GLY A 223 15.47 8.10 18.91
C GLY A 223 15.39 6.69 19.51
N ALA A 224 14.62 5.78 18.87
CA ALA A 224 14.59 4.38 19.28
C ALA A 224 15.91 3.66 18.97
N THR A 225 16.31 2.76 19.85
CA THR A 225 17.35 1.76 19.56
C THR A 225 16.67 0.49 19.09
N LEU A 226 16.86 0.14 17.81
CA LEU A 226 16.23 -1.03 17.22
C LEU A 226 16.91 -2.32 17.71
N VAL A 227 16.10 -3.26 18.17
CA VAL A 227 16.49 -4.63 18.46
C VAL A 227 15.93 -5.48 17.31
N THR A 228 16.81 -5.91 16.41
CA THR A 228 16.41 -6.62 15.20
C THR A 228 16.23 -8.11 15.47
N TYR A 229 15.11 -8.65 15.00
CA TYR A 229 14.81 -10.07 14.96
C TYR A 229 14.80 -10.57 13.52
N PRO A 230 15.70 -11.47 13.09
CA PRO A 230 15.69 -11.99 11.73
C PRO A 230 14.50 -12.94 11.50
N LEU A 231 13.72 -12.70 10.46
CA LEU A 231 12.79 -13.71 9.94
C LEU A 231 13.60 -14.84 9.31
N GLU A 232 13.33 -16.08 9.71
CA GLU A 232 13.99 -17.24 9.13
C GLU A 232 13.41 -17.56 7.76
N PHE A 233 14.25 -18.05 6.84
CA PHE A 233 13.83 -18.46 5.51
C PHE A 233 13.85 -19.98 5.41
N GLY A 234 12.72 -20.56 5.05
CA GLY A 234 12.51 -21.99 4.91
C GLY A 234 11.81 -22.38 3.60
N PRO A 235 11.46 -23.65 3.42
CA PRO A 235 10.83 -24.15 2.20
C PRO A 235 9.48 -23.48 1.85
N GLN A 236 8.79 -22.95 2.85
CA GLN A 236 7.52 -22.25 2.69
C GLN A 236 7.65 -20.71 2.73
N GLY A 237 8.87 -20.18 2.68
CA GLY A 237 9.17 -18.76 2.76
C GLY A 237 9.66 -18.30 4.12
N HIS A 238 9.56 -16.99 4.33
CA HIS A 238 9.94 -16.39 5.60
C HIS A 238 8.93 -16.72 6.70
N HIS A 239 9.42 -16.95 7.91
CA HIS A 239 8.60 -17.28 9.06
C HIS A 239 9.23 -16.79 10.37
N TRP A 240 8.42 -16.75 11.43
CA TRP A 240 8.84 -16.36 12.77
C TRP A 240 9.22 -17.59 13.59
N ASN A 241 10.44 -17.62 14.13
CA ASN A 241 10.83 -18.56 15.18
C ASN A 241 10.54 -17.89 16.53
N ILE A 242 9.39 -18.14 17.12
CA ILE A 242 8.92 -17.45 18.32
C ILE A 242 9.80 -17.75 19.53
N ASP A 243 10.37 -18.94 19.61
CA ASP A 243 11.28 -19.30 20.72
C ASP A 243 12.57 -18.45 20.68
N ALA A 244 13.14 -18.24 19.50
CA ALA A 244 14.29 -17.37 19.32
C ALA A 244 13.96 -15.91 19.63
N MET A 245 12.75 -15.45 19.26
CA MET A 245 12.26 -14.12 19.57
C MET A 245 12.06 -13.94 21.09
N ASP A 246 11.52 -14.95 21.78
CA ASP A 246 11.33 -14.95 23.24
C ASP A 246 12.70 -14.82 23.97
N GLN A 247 13.69 -15.59 23.55
CA GLN A 247 15.06 -15.50 24.08
C GLN A 247 15.68 -14.12 23.86
N LEU A 248 15.52 -13.57 22.65
CA LEU A 248 16.01 -12.23 22.30
C LEU A 248 15.37 -11.16 23.19
N MET A 249 14.05 -11.22 23.40
CA MET A 249 13.33 -10.31 24.31
C MET A 249 13.85 -10.42 25.75
N GLY A 250 14.13 -11.64 26.23
CA GLY A 250 14.72 -11.87 27.55
C GLY A 250 16.09 -11.22 27.73
N GLN A 251 16.93 -11.30 26.72
CA GLN A 251 18.29 -10.73 26.70
C GLN A 251 18.31 -9.22 26.53
N MET A 252 17.59 -8.72 25.51
CA MET A 252 17.65 -7.33 25.09
C MET A 252 16.66 -6.43 25.82
N ARG A 253 15.63 -7.00 26.42
CA ARG A 253 14.59 -6.32 27.20
C ARG A 253 14.01 -5.09 26.47
N PRO A 254 13.46 -5.25 25.24
CA PRO A 254 12.79 -4.17 24.57
C PRO A 254 11.54 -3.75 25.36
N ARG A 255 11.17 -2.47 25.32
CA ARG A 255 9.95 -1.98 25.96
C ARG A 255 8.74 -2.07 25.05
N SER A 256 8.98 -1.99 23.77
CA SER A 256 7.94 -2.08 22.73
C SER A 256 8.43 -2.87 21.54
N ALA A 257 7.51 -3.24 20.68
CA ALA A 257 7.78 -3.89 19.41
C ALA A 257 6.97 -3.24 18.29
N TYR A 258 7.50 -3.20 17.08
CA TYR A 258 6.74 -2.92 15.86
C TYR A 258 6.81 -4.16 14.98
N LEU A 259 5.66 -4.79 14.72
CA LEU A 259 5.56 -6.10 14.08
C LEU A 259 4.47 -6.09 13.00
N ILE A 260 4.72 -6.82 11.90
CA ILE A 260 3.80 -6.94 10.76
C ILE A 260 3.38 -8.42 10.62
N PRO A 261 2.42 -8.90 11.38
CA PRO A 261 2.07 -10.32 11.40
C PRO A 261 1.29 -10.79 10.16
N ASP A 262 0.70 -9.86 9.40
CA ASP A 262 -0.25 -10.14 8.33
C ASP A 262 0.33 -9.73 6.98
N PHE A 263 0.64 -10.71 6.12
CA PHE A 263 1.20 -10.50 4.79
C PHE A 263 2.38 -9.52 4.79
N HIS A 264 3.33 -9.83 5.62
CA HIS A 264 4.49 -9.04 6.02
C HIS A 264 5.19 -8.30 4.86
N ASN A 265 5.45 -7.01 5.00
CA ASN A 265 6.23 -6.25 4.02
C ASN A 265 7.72 -6.27 4.40
N PRO A 266 8.62 -6.86 3.56
CA PRO A 266 8.41 -7.17 2.13
C PRO A 266 8.10 -8.63 1.81
N THR A 267 8.09 -9.54 2.76
CA THR A 267 8.18 -10.99 2.52
C THR A 267 6.86 -11.66 2.11
N GLY A 268 5.72 -11.01 2.35
CA GLY A 268 4.40 -11.60 2.17
C GLY A 268 4.04 -12.70 3.18
N ALA A 269 4.90 -12.93 4.19
CA ALA A 269 4.68 -13.95 5.20
C ALA A 269 3.43 -13.65 6.04
N LEU A 270 2.68 -14.68 6.40
CA LEU A 270 1.54 -14.63 7.30
C LEU A 270 1.88 -15.39 8.58
N LEU A 271 1.72 -14.77 9.73
CA LEU A 271 1.90 -15.45 11.02
C LEU A 271 0.71 -16.39 11.25
N PRO A 272 0.94 -17.71 11.36
CA PRO A 272 -0.12 -18.70 11.56
C PRO A 272 -0.88 -18.51 12.88
N GLU A 273 -2.15 -18.92 12.94
CA GLU A 273 -3.04 -18.72 14.09
C GLU A 273 -2.52 -19.34 15.40
N ASP A 274 -1.89 -20.52 15.34
CA ASP A 274 -1.23 -21.14 16.49
C ASP A 274 -0.06 -20.31 16.98
N ARG A 275 0.78 -19.80 16.06
CA ARG A 275 1.94 -18.97 16.38
C ARG A 275 1.58 -17.58 16.88
N ARG A 276 0.38 -17.06 16.55
CA ARG A 276 -0.13 -15.80 17.15
C ARG A 276 -0.27 -15.90 18.66
N ARG A 277 -0.72 -17.06 19.18
CA ARG A 277 -0.83 -17.31 20.62
C ARG A 277 0.54 -17.38 21.28
N ASP A 278 1.49 -18.11 20.68
CA ASP A 278 2.86 -18.21 21.20
C ASP A 278 3.52 -16.83 21.27
N LEU A 279 3.39 -16.01 20.22
CA LEU A 279 3.88 -14.62 20.18
C LEU A 279 3.21 -13.75 21.26
N ALA A 280 1.90 -13.89 21.44
CA ALA A 280 1.17 -13.15 22.45
C ALA A 280 1.64 -13.49 23.88
N GLU A 281 1.96 -14.76 24.14
CA GLU A 281 2.49 -15.21 25.43
C GLU A 281 3.92 -14.68 25.67
N ALA A 282 4.78 -14.73 24.66
CA ALA A 282 6.13 -14.23 24.74
C ALA A 282 6.16 -12.72 25.02
N LEU A 283 5.37 -11.92 24.28
CA LEU A 283 5.27 -10.46 24.48
C LEU A 283 4.76 -10.11 25.90
N ARG A 284 3.74 -10.83 26.39
CA ARG A 284 3.21 -10.63 27.75
C ARG A 284 4.23 -11.00 28.83
N ARG A 285 4.94 -12.13 28.67
CA ARG A 285 6.00 -12.59 29.59
C ARG A 285 7.07 -11.52 29.81
N HIS A 286 7.49 -10.87 28.73
CA HIS A 286 8.54 -9.84 28.76
C HIS A 286 7.97 -8.42 28.95
N ARG A 287 6.65 -8.24 29.09
CA ARG A 287 5.98 -6.94 29.25
C ARG A 287 6.31 -5.97 28.12
N VAL A 288 6.43 -6.49 26.90
CA VAL A 288 6.63 -5.69 25.69
C VAL A 288 5.30 -5.19 25.21
N VAL A 289 5.17 -3.88 24.95
CA VAL A 289 3.97 -3.28 24.35
C VAL A 289 4.11 -3.34 22.84
N PRO A 290 3.35 -4.19 22.14
CA PRO A 290 3.46 -4.29 20.69
C PRO A 290 2.63 -3.22 19.98
N VAL A 291 3.16 -2.75 18.86
CA VAL A 291 2.45 -2.03 17.80
C VAL A 291 2.35 -2.99 16.62
N PHE A 292 1.16 -3.44 16.28
CA PHE A 292 0.92 -4.30 15.14
C PHE A 292 0.48 -3.47 13.93
N ASP A 293 1.18 -3.63 12.82
CA ASP A 293 0.79 -3.03 11.55
C ASP A 293 -0.11 -4.03 10.79
N GLU A 294 -1.40 -3.71 10.70
CA GLU A 294 -2.41 -4.45 9.98
C GLU A 294 -2.75 -3.82 8.62
N SER A 295 -1.86 -2.99 8.04
CA SER A 295 -2.15 -2.30 6.77
C SER A 295 -2.42 -3.25 5.61
N LEU A 296 -1.92 -4.49 5.66
CA LEU A 296 -2.07 -5.51 4.62
C LEU A 296 -3.03 -6.64 4.98
N VAL A 297 -3.64 -6.61 6.15
CA VAL A 297 -4.42 -7.73 6.72
C VAL A 297 -5.55 -8.22 5.79
N GLU A 298 -6.13 -7.33 5.00
CA GLU A 298 -7.23 -7.66 4.08
C GLU A 298 -6.75 -8.17 2.72
N LEU A 299 -5.45 -8.24 2.48
CA LEU A 299 -4.86 -8.62 1.20
C LEU A 299 -4.41 -10.10 1.17
N GLY A 300 -5.20 -10.99 1.78
CA GLY A 300 -5.10 -12.42 1.55
C GLY A 300 -5.56 -12.74 0.12
N LEU A 301 -4.66 -13.32 -0.68
CA LEU A 301 -4.96 -13.65 -2.07
C LEU A 301 -5.39 -15.11 -2.26
N GLU A 302 -5.24 -15.94 -1.22
CA GLU A 302 -5.68 -17.32 -1.18
C GLU A 302 -6.79 -17.48 -0.10
N GLY A 303 -8.03 -17.62 -0.56
CA GLY A 303 -9.21 -17.69 0.32
C GLY A 303 -9.67 -16.32 0.84
N ASP A 304 -10.78 -16.34 1.59
CA ASP A 304 -11.48 -15.12 2.04
C ASP A 304 -11.27 -14.79 3.51
N ALA A 305 -10.64 -15.67 4.27
CA ALA A 305 -10.46 -15.50 5.71
C ALA A 305 -9.49 -14.36 6.02
N VAL A 306 -9.96 -13.40 6.80
CA VAL A 306 -9.12 -12.36 7.39
C VAL A 306 -8.58 -12.88 8.72
N PRO A 307 -7.26 -12.82 8.98
CA PRO A 307 -6.66 -13.32 10.20
C PRO A 307 -7.26 -12.70 11.47
N THR A 308 -7.27 -13.47 12.56
CA THR A 308 -7.67 -12.96 13.89
C THR A 308 -6.73 -11.81 14.28
N PRO A 309 -7.25 -10.63 14.64
CA PRO A 309 -6.38 -9.52 15.01
C PRO A 309 -5.58 -9.84 16.28
N MET A 310 -4.31 -9.45 16.30
CA MET A 310 -3.46 -9.67 17.48
C MET A 310 -4.02 -8.98 18.74
N SER A 311 -4.79 -7.92 18.56
CA SER A 311 -5.49 -7.24 19.67
C SER A 311 -6.59 -8.07 20.34
N ALA A 312 -7.08 -9.14 19.72
CA ALA A 312 -7.96 -10.12 20.38
C ALA A 312 -7.17 -10.98 21.39
N LEU A 313 -5.90 -11.25 21.10
CA LEU A 313 -5.02 -12.02 21.95
C LEU A 313 -4.28 -11.13 22.97
N ILE A 314 -3.93 -9.90 22.60
CA ILE A 314 -3.24 -8.93 23.45
C ILE A 314 -4.09 -7.64 23.51
N PRO A 315 -5.07 -7.52 24.39
CA PRO A 315 -5.91 -6.32 24.49
C PRO A 315 -5.13 -5.02 24.73
N ASP A 316 -3.96 -5.11 25.37
CA ASP A 316 -3.04 -3.99 25.64
C ASP A 316 -2.13 -3.61 24.47
N SER A 317 -2.28 -4.26 23.30
CA SER A 317 -1.56 -3.90 22.09
C SER A 317 -2.12 -2.63 21.46
N VAL A 318 -1.26 -1.93 20.72
CA VAL A 318 -1.66 -0.90 19.76
C VAL A 318 -1.69 -1.54 18.38
N THR A 319 -2.72 -1.23 17.60
CA THR A 319 -2.78 -1.67 16.20
C THR A 319 -2.85 -0.44 15.30
N VAL A 320 -2.13 -0.43 14.18
CA VAL A 320 -2.27 0.58 13.14
C VAL A 320 -2.85 -0.06 11.88
N GLY A 321 -3.78 0.64 11.24
CA GLY A 321 -4.42 0.20 10.01
C GLY A 321 -4.53 1.33 9.01
N SER A 322 -4.82 1.00 7.75
CA SER A 322 -4.91 1.97 6.67
C SER A 322 -5.87 1.53 5.59
N VAL A 323 -6.56 2.48 4.98
CA VAL A 323 -7.35 2.25 3.76
C VAL A 323 -6.53 2.32 2.47
N SER A 324 -5.27 2.75 2.58
CA SER A 324 -4.40 3.03 1.43
C SER A 324 -4.10 1.81 0.55
N LYS A 325 -4.23 0.60 1.11
CA LYS A 325 -3.87 -0.63 0.41
C LYS A 325 -5.07 -1.35 -0.21
N VAL A 326 -6.28 -0.95 0.15
CA VAL A 326 -7.54 -1.49 -0.39
C VAL A 326 -8.24 -0.48 -1.28
N TYR A 327 -8.36 0.78 -0.83
CA TYR A 327 -9.12 1.78 -1.55
C TYR A 327 -8.25 2.69 -2.42
N TRP A 328 -7.35 3.45 -1.82
CA TRP A 328 -6.42 4.34 -2.52
C TRP A 328 -5.44 5.01 -1.56
N GLY A 329 -4.17 5.07 -1.96
CA GLY A 329 -3.11 5.74 -1.18
C GLY A 329 -3.34 7.23 -1.00
N GLY A 330 -4.02 7.88 -1.96
CA GLY A 330 -4.32 9.32 -1.95
C GLY A 330 -5.30 9.77 -0.88
N LEU A 331 -6.14 8.88 -0.35
CA LEU A 331 -7.07 9.19 0.76
C LEU A 331 -6.35 9.62 2.03
N ARG A 332 -5.14 9.13 2.28
CA ARG A 332 -4.36 9.43 3.49
C ARG A 332 -5.11 9.18 4.80
N ILE A 333 -6.02 8.20 4.83
CA ILE A 333 -6.75 7.78 6.02
C ILE A 333 -6.19 6.47 6.56
N GLY A 334 -5.94 6.46 7.84
CA GLY A 334 -5.61 5.29 8.64
C GLY A 334 -6.19 5.44 10.04
N TRP A 335 -5.88 4.52 10.89
CA TRP A 335 -6.32 4.56 12.28
C TRP A 335 -5.34 3.86 13.21
N MET A 336 -5.49 4.15 14.49
CA MET A 336 -4.94 3.37 15.58
C MET A 336 -6.09 2.79 16.41
N ARG A 337 -5.98 1.51 16.78
CA ARG A 337 -6.72 0.93 17.89
C ARG A 337 -5.82 0.96 19.12
N ILE A 338 -6.27 1.62 20.17
CA ILE A 338 -5.46 1.90 21.36
C ILE A 338 -6.15 1.26 22.57
N PRO A 339 -5.40 0.65 23.50
CA PRO A 339 -5.96 0.20 24.78
C PRO A 339 -6.65 1.35 25.51
N ARG A 340 -7.87 1.10 26.06
CA ARG A 340 -8.71 2.16 26.67
C ARG A 340 -7.95 3.04 27.66
N HIS A 341 -7.14 2.45 28.53
CA HIS A 341 -6.38 3.17 29.54
C HIS A 341 -5.21 4.02 29.00
N ARG A 342 -4.92 3.94 27.71
CA ARG A 342 -3.83 4.67 27.03
C ARG A 342 -4.33 5.74 26.05
N VAL A 343 -5.63 5.82 25.79
CA VAL A 343 -6.21 6.69 24.74
C VAL A 343 -5.78 8.15 24.95
N ASP A 344 -5.96 8.70 26.15
CA ASP A 344 -5.61 10.09 26.44
C ASP A 344 -4.12 10.39 26.24
N HIS A 345 -3.26 9.43 26.56
CA HIS A 345 -1.82 9.59 26.38
C HIS A 345 -1.43 9.63 24.89
N PHE A 346 -2.01 8.74 24.08
CA PHE A 346 -1.78 8.71 22.64
C PHE A 346 -2.40 9.92 21.93
N ALA A 347 -3.60 10.31 22.31
CA ALA A 347 -4.25 11.52 21.80
C ALA A 347 -3.41 12.78 22.10
N SER A 348 -2.86 12.90 23.32
CA SER A 348 -1.95 13.99 23.69
C SER A 348 -0.66 13.98 22.88
N SER A 349 -0.10 12.79 22.60
CA SER A 349 1.10 12.65 21.79
C SER A 349 0.86 13.04 20.34
N ARG A 350 -0.36 12.82 19.82
CA ARG A 350 -0.78 13.26 18.49
C ARG A 350 -0.76 14.77 18.33
N LEU A 351 -1.27 15.52 19.31
CA LEU A 351 -1.38 16.99 19.24
C LEU A 351 -0.06 17.70 18.94
N GLY A 352 1.05 17.03 19.19
CA GLY A 352 2.38 17.52 18.80
C GLY A 352 2.77 17.24 17.34
N LEU A 353 1.92 16.57 16.56
CA LEU A 353 2.15 16.19 15.16
C LEU A 353 1.12 16.81 14.23
N ASP A 354 -0.19 16.61 14.52
CA ASP A 354 -1.29 17.17 13.74
C ASP A 354 -2.56 17.36 14.62
N LEU A 355 -3.57 18.05 14.06
CA LEU A 355 -4.86 18.34 14.71
C LEU A 355 -6.01 17.45 14.22
N GLY A 356 -5.74 16.46 13.40
CA GLY A 356 -6.74 15.53 12.85
C GLY A 356 -6.52 15.21 11.38
N ALA A 357 -7.16 14.14 10.92
CA ALA A 357 -7.21 13.80 9.51
C ALA A 357 -8.29 14.63 8.79
N PRO A 358 -8.17 14.87 7.46
CA PRO A 358 -9.13 15.67 6.69
C PRO A 358 -10.55 15.11 6.78
N VAL A 359 -11.54 16.00 6.93
CA VAL A 359 -12.96 15.62 7.12
C VAL A 359 -13.53 14.96 5.88
N LEU A 360 -13.25 15.52 4.69
CA LEU A 360 -13.78 14.99 3.43
C LEU A 360 -13.31 13.57 3.17
N GLU A 361 -12.04 13.30 3.31
CA GLU A 361 -11.46 11.97 3.09
C GLU A 361 -11.94 10.94 4.12
N GLN A 362 -12.25 11.39 5.34
CA GLN A 362 -12.92 10.52 6.31
C GLN A 362 -14.35 10.17 5.85
N LEU A 363 -15.10 11.12 5.30
CA LEU A 363 -16.45 10.88 4.76
C LEU A 363 -16.37 9.97 3.53
N VAL A 364 -15.44 10.20 2.60
CA VAL A 364 -15.19 9.30 1.46
C VAL A 364 -14.88 7.88 1.95
N THR A 365 -14.08 7.75 3.00
CA THR A 365 -13.78 6.44 3.59
C THR A 365 -15.04 5.77 4.15
N VAL A 366 -15.94 6.51 4.79
CA VAL A 366 -17.23 5.99 5.25
C VAL A 366 -18.05 5.44 4.08
N GLU A 367 -18.16 6.19 2.98
CA GLU A 367 -18.90 5.77 1.78
C GLU A 367 -18.31 4.50 1.14
N LEU A 368 -16.98 4.40 1.08
CA LEU A 368 -16.30 3.20 0.55
C LEU A 368 -16.49 1.99 1.47
N MET A 369 -16.55 2.20 2.79
CA MET A 369 -16.76 1.12 3.75
C MET A 369 -18.17 0.51 3.69
N GLU A 370 -19.15 1.18 3.10
CA GLU A 370 -20.47 0.61 2.84
C GLU A 370 -20.42 -0.55 1.83
N ASN A 371 -19.51 -0.48 0.85
CA ASN A 371 -19.29 -1.52 -0.17
C ASN A 371 -17.96 -2.28 0.03
N HIS A 372 -17.45 -2.29 1.25
CA HIS A 372 -16.12 -2.79 1.58
C HIS A 372 -15.81 -4.18 1.01
N ASP A 373 -16.69 -5.16 1.23
CA ASP A 373 -16.45 -6.56 0.86
C ASP A 373 -16.31 -6.71 -0.67
N ALA A 374 -17.12 -6.00 -1.45
CA ALA A 374 -17.04 -6.00 -2.90
C ALA A 374 -15.73 -5.36 -3.39
N ILE A 375 -15.32 -4.24 -2.80
CA ILE A 375 -14.07 -3.55 -3.15
C ILE A 375 -12.86 -4.43 -2.80
N VAL A 376 -12.86 -5.08 -1.64
CA VAL A 376 -11.80 -6.01 -1.24
C VAL A 376 -11.72 -7.21 -2.18
N ALA A 377 -12.85 -7.78 -2.56
CA ALA A 377 -12.90 -8.93 -3.46
C ALA A 377 -12.32 -8.57 -4.85
N ASP A 378 -12.68 -7.41 -5.41
CA ASP A 378 -12.12 -6.91 -6.66
C ASP A 378 -10.62 -6.64 -6.55
N CYS A 379 -10.19 -5.95 -5.49
CA CYS A 379 -8.78 -5.67 -5.22
C CYS A 379 -7.96 -6.96 -5.14
N ARG A 380 -8.42 -7.95 -4.37
CA ARG A 380 -7.77 -9.28 -4.25
C ARG A 380 -7.69 -10.00 -5.58
N SER A 381 -8.75 -9.95 -6.40
CA SER A 381 -8.78 -10.59 -7.72
C SER A 381 -7.72 -10.01 -8.65
N ARG A 382 -7.63 -8.69 -8.73
CA ARG A 382 -6.62 -7.98 -9.55
C ARG A 382 -5.20 -8.27 -9.05
N LEU A 383 -4.97 -8.17 -7.74
CA LEU A 383 -3.65 -8.43 -7.16
C LEU A 383 -3.22 -9.89 -7.33
N ARG A 384 -4.15 -10.85 -7.24
CA ARG A 384 -3.84 -12.28 -7.49
C ARG A 384 -3.38 -12.48 -8.93
N ALA A 385 -4.10 -11.95 -9.91
CA ALA A 385 -3.74 -12.06 -11.32
C ALA A 385 -2.36 -11.43 -11.59
N ALA A 386 -2.10 -10.24 -11.07
CA ALA A 386 -0.82 -9.54 -11.23
C ALA A 386 0.34 -10.27 -10.53
N ARG A 387 0.12 -10.80 -9.32
CA ARG A 387 1.09 -11.63 -8.60
C ARG A 387 1.51 -12.86 -9.42
N ASP A 388 0.51 -13.59 -9.92
CA ASP A 388 0.75 -14.84 -10.64
C ASP A 388 1.46 -14.58 -11.98
N GLN A 389 1.10 -13.50 -12.67
CA GLN A 389 1.76 -13.05 -13.88
C GLN A 389 3.23 -12.68 -13.63
N LEU A 390 3.51 -11.84 -12.60
CA LEU A 390 4.87 -11.45 -12.26
C LEU A 390 5.71 -12.67 -11.83
N ALA A 391 5.12 -13.56 -11.03
CA ALA A 391 5.80 -14.78 -10.59
C ALA A 391 6.16 -15.69 -11.78
N ALA A 392 5.27 -15.82 -12.75
CA ALA A 392 5.54 -16.57 -13.99
C ALA A 392 6.68 -15.95 -14.80
N GLN A 393 6.71 -14.63 -14.94
CA GLN A 393 7.78 -13.91 -15.63
C GLN A 393 9.14 -14.09 -14.94
N VAL A 394 9.20 -13.90 -13.62
CA VAL A 394 10.44 -14.09 -12.87
C VAL A 394 10.98 -15.51 -13.06
N ARG A 395 10.12 -16.52 -12.99
CA ARG A 395 10.52 -17.92 -13.21
C ARG A 395 11.01 -18.19 -14.66
N SER A 396 10.41 -17.52 -15.63
CA SER A 396 10.76 -17.69 -17.05
C SER A 396 12.04 -16.97 -17.45
N TRP A 397 12.21 -15.72 -17.00
CA TRP A 397 13.31 -14.86 -17.41
C TRP A 397 14.54 -14.95 -16.50
N LEU A 398 14.34 -15.34 -15.24
CA LEU A 398 15.36 -15.39 -14.19
C LEU A 398 15.26 -16.71 -13.40
N PRO A 399 15.41 -17.86 -14.08
CA PRO A 399 15.19 -19.18 -13.48
C PRO A 399 16.15 -19.50 -12.33
N GLU A 400 17.29 -18.80 -12.25
CA GLU A 400 18.26 -18.93 -11.17
C GLU A 400 17.86 -18.19 -9.87
N TRP A 401 16.86 -17.30 -9.91
CA TRP A 401 16.35 -16.63 -8.73
C TRP A 401 15.41 -17.55 -7.95
N LYS A 402 15.51 -17.51 -6.62
CA LYS A 402 14.57 -18.26 -5.80
C LYS A 402 13.37 -17.37 -5.46
N LEU A 403 12.20 -17.87 -5.78
CA LEU A 403 10.94 -17.20 -5.58
C LEU A 403 9.93 -18.10 -4.90
N ILE A 404 9.43 -17.64 -3.75
CA ILE A 404 8.24 -18.21 -3.10
C ILE A 404 7.09 -17.22 -3.32
N VAL A 405 6.02 -17.70 -3.92
CA VAL A 405 4.84 -16.88 -4.17
C VAL A 405 4.04 -16.76 -2.87
N PRO A 406 3.86 -15.56 -2.33
CA PRO A 406 3.16 -15.39 -1.07
C PRO A 406 1.65 -15.59 -1.23
N ALA A 407 0.99 -16.03 -0.15
CA ALA A 407 -0.46 -16.17 -0.10
C ALA A 407 -1.20 -14.82 -0.02
N GLY A 408 -0.49 -13.71 0.08
CA GLY A 408 -1.08 -12.38 0.16
C GLY A 408 -0.04 -11.27 0.11
N GLY A 409 -0.50 -10.04 0.33
CA GLY A 409 0.34 -8.84 0.24
C GLY A 409 0.35 -8.22 -1.16
N MET A 410 1.41 -7.48 -1.50
CA MET A 410 1.47 -6.64 -2.70
C MET A 410 2.82 -6.73 -3.45
N ALA A 411 3.73 -7.59 -3.02
CA ALA A 411 5.04 -7.74 -3.64
C ALA A 411 5.54 -9.17 -3.54
N LEU A 412 6.37 -9.56 -4.50
CA LEU A 412 7.23 -10.73 -4.41
C LEU A 412 8.54 -10.33 -3.70
N TRP A 413 9.08 -11.23 -2.91
CA TRP A 413 10.40 -11.10 -2.27
C TRP A 413 11.30 -12.18 -2.82
N ALA A 414 12.19 -11.80 -3.75
CA ALA A 414 13.00 -12.74 -4.51
C ALA A 414 14.45 -12.79 -3.98
N GLU A 415 14.99 -14.01 -3.85
CA GLU A 415 16.41 -14.23 -3.51
C GLU A 415 17.23 -14.34 -4.79
N LEU A 416 18.24 -13.48 -4.90
CA LEU A 416 19.23 -13.46 -5.96
C LEU A 416 20.28 -14.57 -5.73
N PRO A 417 20.89 -15.12 -6.81
CA PRO A 417 22.01 -16.07 -6.67
C PRO A 417 23.22 -15.47 -5.95
N GLU A 418 23.42 -14.16 -6.08
CA GLU A 418 24.52 -13.41 -5.50
C GLU A 418 24.03 -12.18 -4.71
N ALA A 419 24.85 -11.71 -3.76
CA ALA A 419 24.57 -10.51 -2.98
C ALA A 419 24.85 -9.24 -3.81
N ARG A 420 23.88 -8.86 -4.68
CA ARG A 420 24.00 -7.79 -5.67
C ARG A 420 22.74 -6.93 -5.84
N SER A 421 21.78 -6.97 -4.93
CA SER A 421 20.55 -6.21 -5.11
C SER A 421 20.78 -4.69 -5.17
N GLY A 422 21.79 -4.19 -4.48
CA GLY A 422 22.21 -2.79 -4.59
C GLY A 422 22.73 -2.43 -5.98
N VAL A 423 23.56 -3.29 -6.60
CA VAL A 423 24.07 -3.11 -7.97
C VAL A 423 22.92 -3.26 -8.96
N LEU A 424 22.06 -4.27 -8.77
CA LEU A 424 20.87 -4.47 -9.60
C LEU A 424 19.96 -3.24 -9.62
N SER A 425 19.75 -2.57 -8.49
CA SER A 425 18.90 -1.37 -8.45
C SER A 425 19.48 -0.20 -9.27
N ILE A 426 20.80 -0.16 -9.45
CA ILE A 426 21.48 0.82 -10.33
C ILE A 426 21.29 0.42 -11.78
N ALA A 427 21.64 -0.83 -12.13
CA ALA A 427 21.51 -1.35 -13.49
C ALA A 427 20.07 -1.27 -14.01
N ALA A 428 19.09 -1.55 -13.14
CA ALA A 428 17.67 -1.51 -13.48
C ALA A 428 17.22 -0.16 -14.06
N ARG A 429 17.78 0.95 -13.60
CA ARG A 429 17.48 2.29 -14.13
C ARG A 429 17.87 2.43 -15.62
N ASN A 430 18.98 1.80 -16.02
CA ASN A 430 19.41 1.81 -17.44
C ASN A 430 18.43 1.04 -18.34
N HIS A 431 17.61 0.18 -17.74
CA HIS A 431 16.57 -0.61 -18.41
C HIS A 431 15.14 -0.10 -18.12
N GLY A 432 15.01 1.13 -17.62
CA GLY A 432 13.71 1.75 -17.35
C GLY A 432 12.93 1.09 -16.19
N LEU A 433 13.64 0.57 -15.16
CA LEU A 433 13.06 0.04 -13.95
C LEU A 433 13.61 0.76 -12.72
N ARG A 434 12.74 1.07 -11.76
CA ARG A 434 13.12 1.53 -10.42
C ARG A 434 12.85 0.43 -9.41
N LEU A 435 13.90 -0.03 -8.72
CA LEU A 435 13.84 -1.12 -7.74
C LEU A 435 14.29 -0.68 -6.37
N VAL A 436 13.77 -1.37 -5.33
CA VAL A 436 14.24 -1.24 -3.96
C VAL A 436 15.05 -2.46 -3.59
N ALA A 437 16.34 -2.25 -3.30
CA ALA A 437 17.26 -3.29 -2.88
C ALA A 437 16.98 -3.78 -1.45
N GLY A 438 17.32 -5.03 -1.18
CA GLY A 438 17.11 -5.66 0.13
C GLY A 438 17.67 -4.91 1.33
N PRO A 439 18.86 -4.29 1.27
CA PRO A 439 19.42 -3.52 2.39
C PRO A 439 18.51 -2.40 2.92
N ASN A 440 17.61 -1.86 2.10
CA ASN A 440 16.65 -0.84 2.52
C ASN A 440 15.65 -1.36 3.57
N PHE A 441 15.39 -2.66 3.57
CA PHE A 441 14.47 -3.33 4.50
C PHE A 441 15.18 -3.86 5.76
N ALA A 442 16.50 -3.66 5.87
CA ALA A 442 17.31 -4.19 6.94
C ALA A 442 17.74 -3.09 7.92
N PRO A 443 17.23 -3.06 9.17
CA PRO A 443 17.62 -2.07 10.17
C PRO A 443 19.13 -2.06 10.48
N ALA A 444 19.74 -3.24 10.46
CA ALA A 444 21.18 -3.42 10.75
C ALA A 444 22.05 -3.62 9.49
N GLY A 445 21.47 -3.41 8.29
CA GLY A 445 22.14 -3.74 7.02
C GLY A 445 22.08 -5.23 6.67
N GLY A 446 22.71 -5.63 5.58
CA GLY A 446 22.60 -6.98 5.02
C GLY A 446 21.48 -7.08 3.99
N LEU A 447 21.01 -8.31 3.71
CA LEU A 447 19.93 -8.60 2.76
C LEU A 447 20.23 -8.24 1.29
N ASP A 448 21.48 -8.05 0.90
CA ASP A 448 21.86 -7.69 -0.48
C ASP A 448 21.64 -8.83 -1.49
N ARG A 449 21.20 -10.01 -1.01
CA ARG A 449 20.67 -11.10 -1.85
C ARG A 449 19.20 -10.97 -2.18
N TRP A 450 18.50 -9.97 -1.69
CA TRP A 450 17.07 -9.89 -1.78
C TRP A 450 16.62 -8.64 -2.52
N VAL A 451 15.52 -8.76 -3.26
CA VAL A 451 14.88 -7.64 -3.94
C VAL A 451 13.37 -7.75 -3.81
N ARG A 452 12.71 -6.60 -3.58
CA ARG A 452 11.25 -6.51 -3.57
C ARG A 452 10.75 -6.15 -4.96
N LEU A 453 9.77 -6.91 -5.45
CA LEU A 453 9.11 -6.75 -6.74
C LEU A 453 7.61 -6.55 -6.52
N PRO A 454 7.12 -5.32 -6.40
CA PRO A 454 5.69 -5.03 -6.35
C PRO A 454 4.97 -5.47 -7.62
N TYR A 455 3.74 -5.97 -7.46
CA TYR A 455 2.85 -6.29 -8.58
C TYR A 455 1.66 -5.32 -8.67
N THR A 456 1.87 -4.07 -8.19
CA THR A 456 0.89 -2.99 -8.16
C THR A 456 1.11 -1.98 -9.29
N VAL A 457 1.58 -2.44 -10.43
CA VAL A 457 1.75 -1.69 -11.67
C VAL A 457 0.65 -2.04 -12.66
N THR A 458 0.54 -1.30 -13.77
CA THR A 458 -0.45 -1.60 -14.81
C THR A 458 -0.17 -2.93 -15.51
N GLU A 459 -1.18 -3.53 -16.12
CA GLU A 459 -1.02 -4.79 -16.87
C GLU A 459 0.04 -4.68 -17.97
N SER A 460 0.06 -3.53 -18.68
CA SER A 460 1.05 -3.28 -19.74
C SER A 460 2.48 -3.10 -19.20
N GLU A 461 2.64 -2.42 -18.08
CA GLU A 461 3.94 -2.30 -17.41
C GLU A 461 4.40 -3.66 -16.91
N LEU A 462 3.48 -4.44 -16.33
CA LEU A 462 3.78 -5.76 -15.79
C LEU A 462 4.32 -6.71 -16.86
N GLU A 463 3.83 -6.65 -18.11
CA GLU A 463 4.33 -7.45 -19.23
C GLU A 463 5.82 -7.18 -19.54
N GLU A 464 6.30 -5.98 -19.28
CA GLU A 464 7.66 -5.56 -19.57
C GLU A 464 8.66 -5.78 -18.41
N VAL A 465 8.17 -6.07 -17.19
CA VAL A 465 9.04 -6.22 -16.01
C VAL A 465 10.05 -7.36 -16.19
N GLY A 466 9.62 -8.54 -16.60
CA GLY A 466 10.49 -9.72 -16.72
C GLY A 466 11.66 -9.51 -17.66
N PRO A 467 11.44 -9.13 -18.94
CA PRO A 467 12.52 -8.86 -19.91
C PRO A 467 13.48 -7.77 -19.44
N ARG A 468 12.97 -6.65 -18.91
CA ARG A 468 13.79 -5.54 -18.43
C ARG A 468 14.61 -5.94 -17.20
N LEU A 469 14.02 -6.71 -16.29
CA LEU A 469 14.69 -7.19 -15.09
C LEU A 469 15.81 -8.19 -15.44
N ALA A 470 15.61 -9.06 -16.43
CA ALA A 470 16.63 -9.97 -16.93
C ALA A 470 17.81 -9.20 -17.54
N ALA A 471 17.55 -8.20 -18.38
CA ALA A 471 18.60 -7.36 -18.96
C ALA A 471 19.37 -6.59 -17.87
N ALA A 472 18.68 -6.05 -16.87
CA ALA A 472 19.30 -5.39 -15.73
C ALA A 472 20.16 -6.34 -14.88
N TRP A 473 19.73 -7.59 -14.74
CA TRP A 473 20.49 -8.60 -14.01
C TRP A 473 21.77 -9.00 -14.73
N GLU A 474 21.73 -9.18 -16.06
CA GLU A 474 22.94 -9.43 -16.86
C GLU A 474 23.93 -8.26 -16.76
N GLU A 475 23.47 -7.02 -16.82
CA GLU A 475 24.32 -5.85 -16.61
C GLU A 475 24.91 -5.85 -15.20
N ALA A 476 24.08 -6.08 -14.18
CA ALA A 476 24.52 -6.10 -12.78
C ALA A 476 25.60 -7.16 -12.52
N LYS A 477 25.53 -8.33 -13.19
CA LYS A 477 26.59 -9.37 -13.10
C LYS A 477 27.92 -8.89 -13.67
N SER A 478 27.90 -8.04 -14.69
CA SER A 478 29.10 -7.50 -15.34
C SER A 478 29.74 -6.33 -14.61
N MET A 479 28.98 -5.61 -13.77
CA MET A 479 29.46 -4.45 -13.03
C MET A 479 30.42 -4.85 -11.90
N ASN A 480 31.58 -4.19 -11.83
CA ASN A 480 32.52 -4.36 -10.72
C ASN A 480 32.14 -3.44 -9.55
N GLY A 481 31.90 -4.01 -8.37
CA GLY A 481 31.68 -3.22 -7.14
C GLY A 481 30.49 -3.71 -6.32
N ARG A 482 30.43 -3.22 -5.07
CA ARG A 482 29.22 -3.26 -4.25
C ARG A 482 28.40 -2.00 -4.57
N GLY A 483 27.12 -2.14 -4.81
CA GLY A 483 26.21 -1.00 -4.95
C GLY A 483 26.21 -0.14 -3.69
N PRO A 484 25.71 1.10 -3.76
CA PRO A 484 25.61 1.95 -2.60
C PRO A 484 24.78 1.26 -1.51
N THR A 485 25.34 1.15 -0.34
CA THR A 485 24.66 0.73 0.91
C THR A 485 23.82 1.88 1.48
N ASP A 486 23.67 2.95 0.72
CA ASP A 486 22.99 4.16 1.17
C ASP A 486 21.50 3.83 1.38
N ARG A 487 21.04 3.94 2.61
CA ARG A 487 19.63 3.86 3.01
C ARG A 487 18.87 5.05 2.43
N ALA A 488 18.93 5.18 1.12
CA ALA A 488 18.23 6.24 0.45
C ALA A 488 16.77 5.86 0.34
N ARG A 489 15.97 6.35 1.29
CA ARG A 489 14.80 7.12 0.85
C ARG A 489 13.53 6.34 0.78
N ILE A 490 12.55 6.89 1.40
CA ILE A 490 11.10 6.72 1.33
C ILE A 490 10.66 5.62 0.35
N VAL A 491 10.23 4.50 0.91
CA VAL A 491 9.65 3.36 0.21
C VAL A 491 8.18 3.30 0.60
N ALA A 492 7.30 3.61 -0.32
CA ALA A 492 5.85 3.56 -0.08
C ALA A 492 5.27 2.16 -0.30
#